data_658c476da46d1caa359b16ae906f4444
#
_entry.id   658c476da46d1caa359b16ae906f4444
#
_cell.length_a   1.000
_cell.length_b   1.000
_cell.length_c   1.000
_cell.angle_alpha   90.00
_cell.angle_beta   90.00
_cell.angle_gamma   90.00
#
_symmetry.space_group_name_H-M   'P 1'
#
loop_
_entity.id
_entity.type
_entity.pdbx_description
1 polymer ?
#
loop_
_entity_poly.entity_id
_entity_poly.type
_entity_poly.pdbx_seq_one_letter_code
_entity_poly.pdbx_strand_id
1 'polypeptide(L)'
;MLAELFGEEDRARDMATRLAELARKSRESASAERKSLLAFLRGPMERHFVFEETRIFPALDEHGLGPEVQVAIKQHDALRQLAEKLDSAMPEDDVAQLIFEVARLMLHHTNFEGDYIYPELTHEDWRRLMKETVVSEGKATP
;
A
#
# COMPACT_ATOMS: atom_id res chain seq x y z
N MET A 1 4.36 -14.63 6.40
CA MET A 1 4.06 -13.21 6.67
C MET A 1 4.98 -12.25 5.91
N LEU A 2 6.29 -12.32 6.08
CA LEU A 2 7.19 -11.43 5.33
C LEU A 2 7.16 -11.69 3.82
N ALA A 3 7.06 -12.96 3.41
CA ALA A 3 6.92 -13.30 1.99
C ALA A 3 5.62 -12.72 1.41
N GLU A 4 4.54 -12.71 2.19
CA GLU A 4 3.27 -12.10 1.79
C GLU A 4 3.41 -10.59 1.68
N LEU A 5 4.14 -9.97 2.62
CA LEU A 5 4.38 -8.52 2.61
C LEU A 5 5.07 -8.08 1.32
N PHE A 6 6.15 -8.75 0.95
CA PHE A 6 6.88 -8.44 -0.28
C PHE A 6 6.07 -8.79 -1.54
N GLY A 7 5.31 -9.88 -1.49
CA GLY A 7 4.40 -10.25 -2.57
C GLY A 7 3.30 -9.21 -2.79
N GLU A 8 2.80 -8.62 -1.72
CA GLU A 8 1.79 -7.55 -1.79
C GLU A 8 2.38 -6.28 -2.39
N GLU A 9 3.63 -5.93 -2.04
CA GLU A 9 4.35 -4.80 -2.65
C GLU A 9 4.51 -4.99 -4.16
N ASP A 10 4.93 -6.18 -4.58
CA ASP A 10 5.10 -6.51 -6.00
C ASP A 10 3.78 -6.44 -6.75
N ARG A 11 2.71 -6.99 -6.18
CA ARG A 11 1.37 -6.93 -6.79
C ARG A 11 0.87 -5.49 -6.92
N ALA A 12 1.12 -4.67 -5.90
CA ALA A 12 0.74 -3.26 -5.93
C ALA A 12 1.47 -2.54 -7.05
N ARG A 13 2.77 -2.77 -7.19
CA ARG A 13 3.59 -2.16 -8.24
C ARG A 13 3.15 -2.59 -9.63
N ASP A 14 2.91 -3.88 -9.83
CA ASP A 14 2.46 -4.43 -11.11
C ASP A 14 1.08 -3.91 -11.48
N MET A 15 0.15 -3.89 -10.54
CA MET A 15 -1.18 -3.35 -10.75
C MET A 15 -1.13 -1.87 -11.09
N ALA A 16 -0.33 -1.09 -10.35
CA ALA A 16 -0.22 0.34 -10.57
C ALA A 16 0.38 0.64 -11.95
N THR A 17 1.40 -0.09 -12.37
CA THR A 17 2.03 0.07 -13.69
C THR A 17 1.00 -0.22 -14.79
N ARG A 18 0.28 -1.32 -14.67
CA ARG A 18 -0.75 -1.73 -15.63
C ARG A 18 -1.86 -0.69 -15.73
N LEU A 19 -2.35 -0.21 -14.60
CA LEU A 19 -3.45 0.76 -14.56
C LEU A 19 -3.03 2.12 -15.11
N ALA A 20 -1.81 2.57 -14.81
CA ALA A 20 -1.30 3.83 -15.33
C ALA A 20 -1.20 3.79 -16.87
N GLU A 21 -0.72 2.69 -17.43
CA GLU A 21 -0.65 2.51 -18.88
C GLU A 21 -2.06 2.42 -19.49
N LEU A 22 -2.95 1.67 -18.86
CA LEU A 22 -4.33 1.51 -19.33
C LEU A 22 -5.06 2.84 -19.35
N ALA A 23 -4.89 3.67 -18.33
CA ALA A 23 -5.52 4.99 -18.24
C ALA A 23 -5.07 5.92 -19.36
N ARG A 24 -3.82 5.78 -19.81
CA ARG A 24 -3.30 6.57 -20.93
C ARG A 24 -3.81 6.09 -22.29
N LYS A 25 -4.07 4.79 -22.41
CA LYS A 25 -4.49 4.20 -23.68
C LYS A 25 -5.99 4.19 -23.88
N SER A 26 -6.77 3.95 -22.83
CA SER A 26 -8.23 3.84 -22.90
C SER A 26 -8.85 4.21 -21.57
N ARG A 27 -9.49 5.36 -21.52
CA ARG A 27 -10.20 5.84 -20.34
C ARG A 27 -11.33 4.88 -19.95
N GLU A 28 -12.04 4.36 -20.94
CA GLU A 28 -13.14 3.41 -20.73
C GLU A 28 -12.63 2.11 -20.09
N SER A 29 -11.53 1.56 -20.61
CA SER A 29 -10.93 0.33 -20.06
C SER A 29 -10.40 0.54 -18.64
N ALA A 30 -9.81 1.70 -18.37
CA ALA A 30 -9.36 2.04 -17.03
C ALA A 30 -10.55 2.14 -16.06
N SER A 31 -11.63 2.80 -16.48
CA SER A 31 -12.83 2.95 -15.64
C SER A 31 -13.46 1.61 -15.28
N ALA A 32 -13.37 0.62 -16.20
CA ALA A 32 -13.88 -0.72 -15.96
C ALA A 32 -13.14 -1.45 -14.83
N GLU A 33 -11.95 -1.00 -14.45
CA GLU A 33 -11.15 -1.59 -13.38
C GLU A 33 -11.52 -1.05 -11.98
N ARG A 34 -12.47 -0.15 -11.88
CA ARG A 34 -12.85 0.52 -10.63
C ARG A 34 -13.12 -0.44 -9.48
N LYS A 35 -13.98 -1.45 -9.73
CA LYS A 35 -14.36 -2.41 -8.69
C LYS A 35 -13.19 -3.22 -8.17
N SER A 36 -12.36 -3.75 -9.08
CA SER A 36 -11.24 -4.58 -8.68
C SER A 36 -10.17 -3.75 -7.95
N LEU A 37 -9.95 -2.51 -8.38
CA LEU A 37 -9.02 -1.62 -7.70
C LEU A 37 -9.50 -1.29 -6.29
N LEU A 38 -10.79 -0.96 -6.12
CA LEU A 38 -11.35 -0.69 -4.79
C LEU A 38 -11.25 -1.90 -3.87
N ALA A 39 -11.53 -3.10 -4.39
CA ALA A 39 -11.39 -4.32 -3.61
C ALA A 39 -9.95 -4.54 -3.14
N PHE A 40 -8.99 -4.28 -4.01
CA PHE A 40 -7.56 -4.37 -3.66
C PHE A 40 -7.16 -3.34 -2.61
N LEU A 41 -7.55 -2.08 -2.79
CA LEU A 41 -7.20 -0.99 -1.86
C LEU A 41 -7.79 -1.20 -0.48
N ARG A 42 -9.02 -1.69 -0.40
CA ARG A 42 -9.74 -1.86 0.87
C ARG A 42 -9.53 -3.21 1.53
N GLY A 43 -8.99 -4.18 0.81
CA GLY A 43 -8.68 -5.51 1.32
C GLY A 43 -7.19 -5.68 1.55
N PRO A 44 -6.48 -6.31 0.61
CA PRO A 44 -5.05 -6.62 0.78
C PRO A 44 -4.20 -5.40 1.10
N MET A 45 -4.41 -4.28 0.41
CA MET A 45 -3.60 -3.09 0.60
C MET A 45 -3.82 -2.47 1.97
N GLU A 46 -5.07 -2.39 2.43
CA GLU A 46 -5.37 -1.85 3.75
C GLU A 46 -4.76 -2.72 4.85
N ARG A 47 -4.82 -4.04 4.74
CA ARG A 47 -4.18 -4.94 5.69
C ARG A 47 -2.67 -4.74 5.72
N HIS A 48 -2.08 -4.52 4.56
CA HIS A 48 -0.64 -4.22 4.42
C HIS A 48 -0.29 -2.91 5.13
N PHE A 49 -1.06 -1.85 4.94
CA PHE A 49 -0.86 -0.56 5.60
C PHE A 49 -0.96 -0.70 7.12
N VAL A 50 -1.98 -1.39 7.62
CA VAL A 50 -2.16 -1.60 9.06
C VAL A 50 -0.98 -2.36 9.64
N PHE A 51 -0.49 -3.39 8.96
CA PHE A 51 0.66 -4.15 9.40
C PHE A 51 1.90 -3.25 9.50
N GLU A 52 2.15 -2.43 8.49
CA GLU A 52 3.28 -1.49 8.50
C GLU A 52 3.16 -0.48 9.63
N GLU A 53 1.98 0.12 9.79
CA GLU A 53 1.73 1.15 10.80
C GLU A 53 1.83 0.63 12.23
N THR A 54 1.46 -0.63 12.45
CA THR A 54 1.44 -1.21 13.79
C THR A 54 2.72 -1.97 14.16
N ARG A 55 3.46 -2.47 13.16
CA ARG A 55 4.61 -3.35 13.41
C ARG A 55 5.93 -2.77 12.90
N ILE A 56 5.96 -2.27 11.68
CA ILE A 56 7.21 -1.85 11.04
C ILE A 56 7.58 -0.42 11.44
N PHE A 57 6.65 0.51 11.32
CA PHE A 57 6.90 1.92 11.56
C PHE A 57 7.33 2.23 13.00
N PRO A 58 6.75 1.61 14.04
CA PRO A 58 7.25 1.84 15.39
C PRO A 58 8.72 1.46 15.59
N ALA A 59 9.16 0.35 14.96
CA ALA A 59 10.56 -0.07 15.03
C ALA A 59 11.49 0.96 14.38
N LEU A 60 11.08 1.50 13.24
CA LEU A 60 11.85 2.51 12.50
C LEU A 60 11.89 3.84 13.24
N ASP A 61 10.81 4.22 13.89
CA ASP A 61 10.74 5.43 14.69
C ASP A 61 11.74 5.35 15.85
N GLU A 62 11.88 4.18 16.49
CA GLU A 62 12.87 3.93 17.51
C GLU A 62 14.32 4.12 17.00
N HIS A 63 14.53 3.89 15.70
CA HIS A 63 15.84 4.06 15.07
C HIS A 63 16.05 5.48 14.50
N GLY A 64 15.19 6.41 14.82
CA GLY A 64 15.35 7.80 14.40
C GLY A 64 14.82 8.12 13.02
N LEU A 65 13.98 7.24 12.44
CA LEU A 65 13.40 7.41 11.11
C LEU A 65 12.00 7.99 11.16
N GLY A 66 11.69 8.76 12.20
CA GLY A 66 10.39 9.40 12.35
C GLY A 66 9.93 10.20 11.14
N PRO A 67 10.77 11.08 10.55
CA PRO A 67 10.36 11.83 9.36
C PRO A 67 9.97 10.95 8.18
N GLU A 68 10.71 9.89 7.91
CA GLU A 68 10.42 8.96 6.81
C GLU A 68 9.13 8.19 7.06
N VAL A 69 8.91 7.77 8.31
CA VAL A 69 7.67 7.11 8.73
C VAL A 69 6.47 8.04 8.51
N GLN A 70 6.61 9.32 8.86
CA GLN A 70 5.52 10.28 8.67
C GLN A 70 5.17 10.46 7.19
N VAL A 71 6.16 10.46 6.30
CA VAL A 71 5.92 10.51 4.85
C VAL A 71 5.14 9.29 4.39
N ALA A 72 5.54 8.09 4.84
CA ALA A 72 4.86 6.85 4.48
C ALA A 72 3.40 6.86 4.96
N ILE A 73 3.14 7.30 6.19
CA ILE A 73 1.78 7.39 6.74
C ILE A 73 0.93 8.35 5.92
N LYS A 74 1.47 9.50 5.53
CA LYS A 74 0.76 10.47 4.69
C LYS A 74 0.40 9.87 3.32
N GLN A 75 1.29 9.05 2.76
CA GLN A 75 1.02 8.36 1.50
C GLN A 75 -0.10 7.33 1.69
N HIS A 76 -0.11 6.57 2.78
CA HIS A 76 -1.21 5.65 3.12
C HIS A 76 -2.54 6.41 3.20
N ASP A 77 -2.57 7.52 3.92
CA ASP A 77 -3.78 8.31 4.11
C ASP A 77 -4.27 8.91 2.79
N ALA A 78 -3.35 9.37 1.94
CA ALA A 78 -3.70 9.89 0.62
C ALA A 78 -4.32 8.80 -0.26
N LEU A 79 -3.79 7.58 -0.22
CA LEU A 79 -4.37 6.45 -0.95
C LEU A 79 -5.74 6.08 -0.42
N ARG A 80 -5.93 6.12 0.90
CA ARG A 80 -7.24 5.88 1.52
C ARG A 80 -8.26 6.93 1.07
N GLN A 81 -7.85 8.20 0.99
CA GLN A 81 -8.72 9.29 0.52
C GLN A 81 -9.08 9.12 -0.96
N LEU A 82 -8.13 8.71 -1.79
CA LEU A 82 -8.40 8.44 -3.20
C LEU A 82 -9.37 7.27 -3.37
N ALA A 83 -9.26 6.24 -2.53
CA ALA A 83 -10.19 5.12 -2.52
C ALA A 83 -11.62 5.61 -2.20
N GLU A 84 -11.77 6.52 -1.23
CA GLU A 84 -13.06 7.11 -0.91
C GLU A 84 -13.63 7.90 -2.08
N LYS A 85 -12.82 8.72 -2.73
CA LYS A 85 -13.23 9.47 -3.92
C LYS A 85 -13.65 8.55 -5.05
N LEU A 86 -12.90 7.48 -5.26
CA LEU A 86 -13.19 6.52 -6.32
C LEU A 86 -14.50 5.77 -6.05
N ASP A 87 -14.74 5.41 -4.79
CA ASP A 87 -15.98 4.73 -4.39
C ASP A 87 -17.21 5.61 -4.54
N SER A 88 -17.07 6.90 -4.17
CA SER A 88 -18.18 7.86 -4.22
C SER A 88 -18.31 8.58 -5.55
N ALA A 89 -17.47 8.28 -6.54
CA ALA A 89 -17.49 8.97 -7.83
C ALA A 89 -18.82 8.78 -8.56
N MET A 90 -19.36 9.89 -9.04
CA MET A 90 -20.61 9.95 -9.78
C MET A 90 -20.32 9.73 -11.28
N PRO A 91 -21.36 9.48 -12.11
CA PRO A 91 -21.14 9.29 -13.56
C PRO A 91 -20.45 10.45 -14.26
N GLU A 92 -20.62 11.68 -13.77
CA GLU A 92 -19.99 12.88 -14.32
C GLU A 92 -18.53 13.03 -13.91
N ASP A 93 -18.07 12.28 -12.92
CA ASP A 93 -16.68 12.37 -12.44
C ASP A 93 -15.74 11.61 -13.38
N ASP A 94 -14.50 12.07 -13.43
CA ASP A 94 -13.48 11.43 -14.26
C ASP A 94 -12.84 10.25 -13.50
N VAL A 95 -13.49 9.10 -13.59
CA VAL A 95 -13.04 7.87 -12.92
C VAL A 95 -11.67 7.44 -13.44
N ALA A 96 -11.44 7.55 -14.75
CA ALA A 96 -10.13 7.19 -15.33
C ALA A 96 -9.00 8.04 -14.75
N GLN A 97 -9.24 9.33 -14.55
CA GLN A 97 -8.25 10.22 -13.93
C GLN A 97 -7.98 9.84 -12.47
N LEU A 98 -9.04 9.51 -11.72
CA LEU A 98 -8.88 9.04 -10.34
C LEU A 98 -8.06 7.76 -10.28
N ILE A 99 -8.32 6.82 -11.19
CA ILE A 99 -7.55 5.57 -11.27
C ILE A 99 -6.08 5.85 -11.60
N PHE A 100 -5.83 6.78 -12.51
CA PHE A 100 -4.46 7.19 -12.84
C PHE A 100 -3.75 7.80 -11.63
N GLU A 101 -4.45 8.63 -10.86
CA GLU A 101 -3.90 9.22 -9.63
C GLU A 101 -3.56 8.16 -8.59
N VAL A 102 -4.45 7.18 -8.39
CA VAL A 102 -4.19 6.05 -7.50
C VAL A 102 -2.96 5.30 -7.95
N ALA A 103 -2.86 4.98 -9.24
CA ALA A 103 -1.73 4.23 -9.79
C ALA A 103 -0.41 4.97 -9.59
N ARG A 104 -0.39 6.27 -9.87
CA ARG A 104 0.81 7.09 -9.66
C ARG A 104 1.25 7.10 -8.21
N LEU A 105 0.30 7.31 -7.31
CA LEU A 105 0.61 7.37 -5.89
C LEU A 105 1.07 6.01 -5.35
N MET A 106 0.46 4.92 -5.81
CA MET A 106 0.90 3.57 -5.45
C MET A 106 2.34 3.31 -5.87
N LEU A 107 2.69 3.67 -7.11
CA LEU A 107 4.07 3.52 -7.60
C LEU A 107 5.04 4.35 -6.78
N HIS A 108 4.69 5.60 -6.53
CA HIS A 108 5.51 6.50 -5.73
C HIS A 108 5.70 5.94 -4.31
N HIS A 109 4.65 5.44 -3.72
CA HIS A 109 4.66 4.89 -2.36
C HIS A 109 5.51 3.62 -2.28
N THR A 110 5.33 2.67 -3.21
CA THR A 110 6.12 1.42 -3.18
C THR A 110 7.61 1.71 -3.40
N ASN A 111 7.92 2.64 -4.27
CA ASN A 111 9.31 3.06 -4.49
C ASN A 111 9.90 3.75 -3.26
N PHE A 112 9.12 4.61 -2.61
CA PHE A 112 9.56 5.27 -1.38
C PHE A 112 9.87 4.26 -0.29
N GLU A 113 9.00 3.29 -0.08
CA GLU A 113 9.23 2.26 0.95
C GLU A 113 10.43 1.39 0.61
N GLY A 114 10.61 1.03 -0.65
CA GLY A 114 11.76 0.25 -1.09
C GLY A 114 13.09 0.97 -0.96
N ASP A 115 13.08 2.30 -1.09
CA ASP A 115 14.30 3.10 -1.02
C ASP A 115 14.62 3.60 0.39
N TYR A 116 13.62 3.93 1.21
CA TYR A 116 13.81 4.66 2.47
C TYR A 116 13.31 3.94 3.72
N ILE A 117 12.45 2.95 3.60
CA ILE A 117 11.85 2.28 4.74
C ILE A 117 12.47 0.90 4.96
N TYR A 118 12.29 -0.03 4.01
CA TYR A 118 12.73 -1.41 4.18
C TYR A 118 14.24 -1.58 4.31
N PRO A 119 15.10 -0.85 3.57
CA PRO A 119 16.55 -1.00 3.73
C PRO A 119 17.07 -0.61 5.10
N GLU A 120 16.31 0.21 5.84
CA GLU A 120 16.71 0.69 7.16
C GLU A 120 16.39 -0.30 8.28
N LEU A 121 15.65 -1.35 8.00
CA LEU A 121 15.38 -2.41 8.97
C LEU A 121 16.62 -3.31 9.10
N THR A 122 17.10 -3.49 10.33
CA THR A 122 18.22 -4.37 10.59
C THR A 122 17.77 -5.83 10.52
N HIS A 123 18.75 -6.73 10.43
CA HIS A 123 18.49 -8.17 10.46
C HIS A 123 17.82 -8.57 11.80
N GLU A 124 18.18 -7.92 12.87
CA GLU A 124 17.58 -8.14 14.18
C GLU A 124 16.12 -7.68 14.21
N ASP A 125 15.82 -6.52 13.60
CA ASP A 125 14.44 -6.02 13.48
C ASP A 125 13.56 -7.02 12.76
N TRP A 126 14.03 -7.55 11.62
CA TRP A 126 13.29 -8.54 10.85
C TRP A 126 13.00 -9.79 11.66
N ARG A 127 14.00 -10.28 12.41
CA ARG A 127 13.81 -11.45 13.26
C ARG A 127 12.78 -11.21 14.35
N ARG A 128 12.82 -10.04 14.98
CA ARG A 128 11.87 -9.65 16.03
C ARG A 128 10.45 -9.58 15.47
N LEU A 129 10.29 -8.93 14.32
CA LEU A 129 8.98 -8.78 13.66
C LEU A 129 8.39 -10.15 13.28
N MET A 130 9.21 -11.05 12.74
CA MET A 130 8.77 -12.40 12.42
C MET A 130 8.31 -13.16 13.66
N LYS A 131 9.08 -13.07 14.74
CA LYS A 131 8.77 -13.73 16.01
C LYS A 131 7.45 -13.24 16.60
N GLU A 132 7.26 -11.92 16.63
CA GLU A 132 6.03 -11.31 17.12
C GLU A 132 4.82 -11.72 16.28
N THR A 133 4.99 -11.78 14.97
CA THR A 133 3.93 -12.20 14.05
C THR A 133 3.51 -13.64 14.31
N VAL A 134 4.48 -14.57 14.50
CA VAL A 134 4.19 -15.96 14.81
C VAL A 134 3.44 -16.09 16.13
N VAL A 135 3.86 -15.34 17.16
CA VAL A 135 3.18 -15.32 18.46
C VAL A 135 1.75 -14.79 18.31
N SER A 136 1.55 -13.73 17.55
CA SER A 136 0.23 -13.15 17.30
C SER A 136 -0.68 -14.14 16.56
N GLU A 137 -0.17 -14.82 15.56
CA GLU A 137 -0.90 -15.85 14.81
C GLU A 137 -1.27 -17.02 15.72
N GLY A 138 -0.35 -17.46 16.58
CA GLY A 138 -0.60 -18.51 17.54
C GLY A 138 -1.71 -18.15 18.52
N LYS A 139 -1.81 -16.89 18.95
CA LYS A 139 -2.87 -16.40 19.84
C LYS A 139 -4.21 -16.29 19.13
N ALA A 140 -4.21 -15.98 17.84
CA ALA A 140 -5.42 -15.84 17.04
C ALA A 140 -6.05 -17.18 16.69
N THR A 141 -5.31 -18.28 16.80
CA THR A 141 -5.78 -19.62 16.51
C THR A 141 -6.27 -20.27 17.82
N PRO A 142 -7.58 -20.49 17.99
CA PRO A 142 -8.10 -21.13 19.20
C PRO A 142 -7.68 -22.59 19.29
#